data_7906668aaee6ca752f94851024159842
#
_entry.id   7906668aaee6ca752f94851024159842
#
_cell.length_a   1.000
_cell.length_b   1.000
_cell.length_c   1.000
_cell.angle_alpha   90.00
_cell.angle_beta   90.00
_cell.angle_gamma   90.00
#
_symmetry.space_group_name_H-M   'P 1'
#
loop_
_entity.id
_entity.type
_entity.pdbx_description
1 polymer ?
#
loop_
_entity_poly.entity_id
_entity_poly.type
_entity_poly.pdbx_seq_one_letter_code
_entity_poly.pdbx_strand_id
1 'polypeptide(L)'
;MIKKSLPILIAAAILFFGYRTFVSQLQVEKNFIPYDTIICFGDSLTFGTGAVPGMDYPSQLSEMISKPVINAGVPGDTTASALTRLQRDVLSRSPDMVLITLGGNDLKNGVAKDVAFNNLKRIVTSIQGQGARVVIGGLKFPLRDRGFARGYKDLADQTGAVLIPDIFKDIIGNRSLMSDPIHPNGNGYKIMAQR
;
A
#
# COMPACT_ATOMS: atom_id res chain seq x y z
N MET A 1 -15.47 -49.38 37.09
CA MET A 1 -14.84 -48.09 37.45
C MET A 1 -14.67 -47.05 36.30
N ILE A 2 -15.37 -47.18 35.16
CA ILE A 2 -15.20 -46.33 33.98
C ILE A 2 -16.25 -45.18 33.84
N LYS A 3 -17.33 -45.19 34.65
CA LYS A 3 -18.47 -44.24 34.52
C LYS A 3 -18.26 -42.83 35.11
N LYS A 4 -17.19 -42.57 35.90
CA LYS A 4 -16.98 -41.26 36.54
C LYS A 4 -15.99 -40.35 35.80
N SER A 5 -15.24 -40.85 34.83
CA SER A 5 -14.21 -40.07 34.06
C SER A 5 -14.77 -39.35 32.84
N LEU A 6 -15.88 -39.80 32.25
CA LEU A 6 -16.46 -39.24 31.03
C LEU A 6 -16.93 -37.77 31.21
N PRO A 7 -17.65 -37.39 32.27
CA PRO A 7 -18.08 -35.99 32.47
C PRO A 7 -16.88 -35.05 32.72
N ILE A 8 -15.81 -35.52 33.34
CA ILE A 8 -14.60 -34.74 33.59
C ILE A 8 -13.88 -34.46 32.27
N LEU A 9 -13.80 -35.45 31.37
CA LEU A 9 -13.17 -35.30 30.06
C LEU A 9 -13.93 -34.34 29.14
N ILE A 10 -15.30 -34.40 29.21
CA ILE A 10 -16.17 -33.46 28.44
C ILE A 10 -16.01 -32.04 28.97
N ALA A 11 -15.99 -31.83 30.29
CA ALA A 11 -15.78 -30.51 30.88
C ALA A 11 -14.37 -29.93 30.52
N ALA A 12 -13.32 -30.76 30.56
CA ALA A 12 -11.99 -30.35 30.17
C ALA A 12 -11.88 -29.97 28.65
N ALA A 13 -12.56 -30.70 27.77
CA ALA A 13 -12.65 -30.40 26.36
C ALA A 13 -13.38 -29.06 26.09
N ILE A 14 -14.50 -28.80 26.78
CA ILE A 14 -15.23 -27.54 26.65
C ILE A 14 -14.38 -26.36 27.13
N LEU A 15 -13.70 -26.51 28.27
CA LEU A 15 -12.77 -25.46 28.78
C LEU A 15 -11.60 -25.22 27.84
N PHE A 16 -11.00 -26.29 27.28
CA PHE A 16 -9.91 -26.17 26.33
C PHE A 16 -10.35 -25.50 25.01
N PHE A 17 -11.52 -25.87 24.47
CA PHE A 17 -12.07 -25.23 23.27
C PHE A 17 -12.47 -23.78 23.54
N GLY A 18 -13.11 -23.49 24.67
CA GLY A 18 -13.44 -22.14 25.11
C GLY A 18 -12.19 -21.25 25.29
N TYR A 19 -11.14 -21.82 25.91
CA TYR A 19 -9.86 -21.14 26.05
C TYR A 19 -9.20 -20.87 24.69
N ARG A 20 -9.17 -21.84 23.77
CA ARG A 20 -8.62 -21.63 22.42
C ARG A 20 -9.35 -20.58 21.59
N THR A 21 -10.71 -20.59 21.65
CA THR A 21 -11.51 -19.56 20.97
C THR A 21 -11.32 -18.18 21.60
N PHE A 22 -11.24 -18.08 22.92
CA PHE A 22 -10.95 -16.84 23.63
C PHE A 22 -9.56 -16.30 23.31
N VAL A 23 -8.53 -17.14 23.32
CA VAL A 23 -7.16 -16.74 22.95
C VAL A 23 -7.07 -16.35 21.48
N SER A 24 -7.76 -17.03 20.58
CA SER A 24 -7.79 -16.64 19.15
C SER A 24 -8.47 -15.29 18.93
N GLN A 25 -9.56 -15.00 19.67
CA GLN A 25 -10.23 -13.70 19.64
C GLN A 25 -9.30 -12.58 20.18
N LEU A 26 -8.61 -12.82 21.30
CA LEU A 26 -7.63 -11.86 21.83
C LEU A 26 -6.45 -11.61 20.89
N GLN A 27 -6.03 -12.62 20.11
CA GLN A 27 -4.98 -12.43 19.10
C GLN A 27 -5.47 -11.65 17.88
N VAL A 28 -6.73 -11.82 17.48
CA VAL A 28 -7.35 -11.04 16.41
C VAL A 28 -7.47 -9.56 16.83
N GLU A 29 -7.94 -9.28 18.06
CA GLU A 29 -7.99 -7.90 18.57
C GLU A 29 -6.60 -7.27 18.73
N LYS A 30 -5.58 -8.04 19.14
CA LYS A 30 -4.22 -7.54 19.33
C LYS A 30 -3.51 -7.16 18.02
N ASN A 31 -3.97 -7.68 16.87
CA ASN A 31 -3.44 -7.37 15.54
C ASN A 31 -4.26 -6.31 14.78
N PHE A 32 -5.39 -5.87 15.32
CA PHE A 32 -6.18 -4.78 14.76
C PHE A 32 -5.62 -3.45 15.28
N ILE A 33 -4.61 -2.90 14.62
CA ILE A 33 -4.21 -1.50 14.79
C ILE A 33 -5.17 -0.71 13.89
N PRO A 34 -6.10 0.08 14.45
CA PRO A 34 -6.96 0.92 13.64
C PRO A 34 -6.11 2.02 13.03
N TYR A 35 -5.91 1.97 11.70
CA TYR A 35 -5.34 3.10 10.97
C TYR A 35 -6.47 4.08 10.70
N ASP A 36 -6.44 5.25 11.33
CA ASP A 36 -7.47 6.26 11.16
C ASP A 36 -7.12 7.25 10.04
N THR A 37 -5.82 7.56 9.87
CA THR A 37 -5.34 8.45 8.82
C THR A 37 -4.51 7.68 7.80
N ILE A 38 -5.14 7.33 6.68
CA ILE A 38 -4.48 6.64 5.56
C ILE A 38 -4.32 7.63 4.42
N ILE A 39 -3.10 7.74 3.88
CA ILE A 39 -2.78 8.64 2.77
C ILE A 39 -2.19 7.85 1.61
N CYS A 40 -2.73 8.03 0.42
CA CYS A 40 -2.10 7.61 -0.82
C CYS A 40 -1.32 8.78 -1.41
N PHE A 41 0.00 8.67 -1.44
CA PHE A 41 0.93 9.72 -1.86
C PHE A 41 1.63 9.29 -3.15
N GLY A 42 1.49 10.08 -4.22
CA GLY A 42 2.03 9.68 -5.51
C GLY A 42 1.79 10.65 -6.64
N ASP A 43 1.88 10.14 -7.84
CA ASP A 43 1.76 10.90 -9.09
C ASP A 43 0.35 10.77 -9.72
N SER A 44 0.29 10.74 -11.06
CA SER A 44 -0.94 10.57 -11.83
C SER A 44 -1.68 9.26 -11.54
N LEU A 45 -0.97 8.21 -11.14
CA LEU A 45 -1.57 6.92 -10.77
C LEU A 45 -2.35 7.03 -9.46
N THR A 46 -1.82 7.77 -8.50
CA THR A 46 -2.52 8.04 -7.24
C THR A 46 -3.66 9.03 -7.46
N PHE A 47 -3.44 10.08 -8.26
CA PHE A 47 -4.49 11.04 -8.62
C PHE A 47 -5.70 10.36 -9.28
N GLY A 48 -5.48 9.31 -10.08
CA GLY A 48 -6.51 8.59 -10.81
C GLY A 48 -6.70 9.06 -12.25
N THR A 49 -5.61 9.55 -12.88
CA THR A 49 -5.65 9.95 -14.31
C THR A 49 -6.16 8.77 -15.15
N GLY A 50 -7.14 9.02 -16.00
CA GLY A 50 -7.75 8.00 -16.87
C GLY A 50 -9.02 7.36 -16.31
N ALA A 51 -9.37 7.63 -15.04
CA ALA A 51 -10.63 7.19 -14.44
C ALA A 51 -11.59 8.37 -14.26
N VAL A 52 -12.89 8.07 -14.18
CA VAL A 52 -13.88 9.06 -13.76
C VAL A 52 -13.75 9.33 -12.25
N PRO A 53 -14.22 10.51 -11.76
CA PRO A 53 -14.14 10.82 -10.32
C PRO A 53 -14.71 9.70 -9.43
N GLY A 54 -13.99 9.36 -8.35
CA GLY A 54 -14.35 8.29 -7.44
C GLY A 54 -13.90 6.89 -7.88
N MET A 55 -13.35 6.74 -9.08
CA MET A 55 -12.84 5.46 -9.59
C MET A 55 -11.30 5.37 -9.57
N ASP A 56 -10.62 6.33 -8.96
CA ASP A 56 -9.20 6.22 -8.61
C ASP A 56 -8.98 5.15 -7.52
N TYR A 57 -7.75 4.60 -7.43
CA TYR A 57 -7.52 3.51 -6.46
C TYR A 57 -7.64 3.96 -4.99
N PRO A 58 -7.29 5.19 -4.58
CA PRO A 58 -7.53 5.64 -3.20
C PRO A 58 -9.01 5.66 -2.83
N SER A 59 -9.88 6.16 -3.72
CA SER A 59 -11.33 6.16 -3.49
C SER A 59 -11.90 4.75 -3.39
N GLN A 60 -11.50 3.86 -4.29
CA GLN A 60 -11.94 2.46 -4.27
C GLN A 60 -11.38 1.70 -3.06
N LEU A 61 -10.14 1.97 -2.64
CA LEU A 61 -9.59 1.41 -1.40
C LEU A 61 -10.41 1.89 -0.19
N SER A 62 -10.76 3.19 -0.14
CA SER A 62 -11.59 3.76 0.92
C SER A 62 -12.93 3.02 1.07
N GLU A 63 -13.59 2.72 -0.06
CA GLU A 63 -14.82 1.92 -0.08
C GLU A 63 -14.60 0.49 0.43
N MET A 64 -13.53 -0.18 -0.06
CA MET A 64 -13.23 -1.57 0.31
C MET A 64 -12.95 -1.76 1.79
N ILE A 65 -12.25 -0.82 2.41
CA ILE A 65 -11.90 -0.90 3.83
C ILE A 65 -12.89 -0.16 4.75
N SER A 66 -13.90 0.50 4.16
CA SER A 66 -14.90 1.33 4.88
C SER A 66 -14.25 2.38 5.80
N LYS A 67 -13.15 2.99 5.33
CA LYS A 67 -12.41 4.05 6.04
C LYS A 67 -12.00 5.15 5.06
N PRO A 68 -11.94 6.41 5.50
CA PRO A 68 -11.44 7.49 4.67
C PRO A 68 -9.99 7.25 4.24
N VAL A 69 -9.70 7.42 2.95
CA VAL A 69 -8.35 7.41 2.39
C VAL A 69 -8.11 8.74 1.69
N ILE A 70 -7.07 9.43 2.09
CA ILE A 70 -6.71 10.72 1.52
C ILE A 70 -5.93 10.51 0.22
N ASN A 71 -6.44 11.04 -0.88
CA ASN A 71 -5.72 11.07 -2.15
C ASN A 71 -4.79 12.29 -2.19
N ALA A 72 -3.49 12.07 -2.12
CA ALA A 72 -2.44 13.08 -2.25
C ALA A 72 -1.61 12.84 -3.54
N GLY A 73 -2.27 12.43 -4.62
CA GLY A 73 -1.69 12.29 -5.96
C GLY A 73 -1.58 13.63 -6.69
N VAL A 74 -0.44 13.86 -7.36
CA VAL A 74 -0.24 15.02 -8.24
C VAL A 74 0.30 14.54 -9.58
N PRO A 75 -0.46 14.69 -10.68
CA PRO A 75 -0.02 14.25 -12.00
C PRO A 75 1.33 14.85 -12.40
N GLY A 76 2.22 14.00 -12.91
CA GLY A 76 3.55 14.43 -13.35
C GLY A 76 4.62 14.44 -12.24
N ASP A 77 4.27 14.20 -10.99
CA ASP A 77 5.25 14.21 -9.90
C ASP A 77 6.38 13.20 -10.11
N THR A 78 7.59 13.70 -9.94
CA THR A 78 8.80 12.90 -9.74
C THR A 78 9.03 12.70 -8.24
N THR A 79 9.98 11.84 -7.89
CA THR A 79 10.39 11.67 -6.49
C THR A 79 10.91 12.98 -5.88
N ALA A 80 11.56 13.83 -6.68
CA ALA A 80 12.07 15.12 -6.25
C ALA A 80 10.94 16.12 -5.95
N SER A 81 9.96 16.29 -6.86
CA SER A 81 8.82 17.18 -6.63
C SER A 81 7.93 16.70 -5.48
N ALA A 82 7.67 15.40 -5.38
CA ALA A 82 6.95 14.81 -4.27
C ALA A 82 7.62 15.10 -2.91
N LEU A 83 8.96 14.99 -2.85
CA LEU A 83 9.71 15.30 -1.62
C LEU A 83 9.52 16.75 -1.16
N THR A 84 9.37 17.72 -2.08
CA THR A 84 9.15 19.14 -1.71
C THR A 84 7.81 19.39 -1.03
N ARG A 85 6.79 18.60 -1.35
CA ARG A 85 5.44 18.74 -0.77
C ARG A 85 5.12 17.74 0.35
N LEU A 86 6.07 16.84 0.69
CA LEU A 86 5.89 15.80 1.69
C LEU A 86 5.39 16.35 3.04
N GLN A 87 6.00 17.43 3.53
CA GLN A 87 5.62 18.05 4.80
C GLN A 87 4.16 18.53 4.77
N ARG A 88 3.78 19.24 3.72
CA ARG A 88 2.43 19.83 3.59
C ARG A 88 1.35 18.78 3.40
N ASP A 89 1.59 17.80 2.51
CA ASP A 89 0.54 16.91 2.03
C ASP A 89 0.43 15.62 2.82
N VAL A 90 1.48 15.25 3.56
CA VAL A 90 1.56 13.98 4.30
C VAL A 90 1.86 14.20 5.78
N LEU A 91 3.05 14.74 6.11
CA LEU A 91 3.53 14.74 7.49
C LEU A 91 2.69 15.63 8.42
N SER A 92 2.19 16.79 7.94
CA SER A 92 1.30 17.67 8.71
C SER A 92 -0.05 17.04 9.08
N ARG A 93 -0.39 15.91 8.49
CA ARG A 93 -1.64 15.19 8.74
C ARG A 93 -1.51 14.07 9.75
N SER A 94 -0.30 13.86 10.31
CA SER A 94 -0.01 12.78 11.27
C SER A 94 -0.54 11.43 10.82
N PRO A 95 -0.08 10.90 9.66
CA PRO A 95 -0.61 9.65 9.10
C PRO A 95 -0.26 8.44 9.96
N ASP A 96 -1.17 7.46 9.99
CA ASP A 96 -0.90 6.12 10.53
C ASP A 96 -0.32 5.19 9.46
N MET A 97 -0.76 5.40 8.20
CA MET A 97 -0.29 4.62 7.05
C MET A 97 -0.17 5.51 5.81
N VAL A 98 0.89 5.31 5.04
CA VAL A 98 1.08 5.96 3.75
C VAL A 98 1.39 4.93 2.67
N LEU A 99 0.59 4.94 1.60
CA LEU A 99 0.83 4.18 0.38
C LEU A 99 1.54 5.08 -0.62
N ILE A 100 2.73 4.69 -1.06
CA ILE A 100 3.56 5.49 -1.99
C ILE A 100 3.57 4.85 -3.37
N THR A 101 3.18 5.62 -4.39
CA THR A 101 3.25 5.23 -5.79
C THR A 101 3.97 6.33 -6.57
N LEU A 102 5.30 6.23 -6.66
CA LEU A 102 6.20 7.22 -7.25
C LEU A 102 7.37 6.55 -7.95
N GLY A 103 7.99 7.24 -8.89
CA GLY A 103 9.19 6.82 -9.61
C GLY A 103 8.95 6.58 -11.11
N GLY A 104 7.70 6.44 -11.53
CA GLY A 104 7.36 6.28 -12.96
C GLY A 104 7.77 7.46 -13.80
N ASN A 105 7.56 8.69 -13.31
CA ASN A 105 7.98 9.91 -14.01
C ASN A 105 9.50 10.10 -13.96
N ASP A 106 10.19 9.68 -12.90
CA ASP A 106 11.65 9.67 -12.86
C ASP A 106 12.22 8.79 -13.96
N LEU A 107 11.71 7.56 -14.09
CA LEU A 107 12.09 6.63 -15.14
C LEU A 107 11.81 7.19 -16.55
N LYS A 108 10.62 7.76 -16.76
CA LYS A 108 10.20 8.39 -18.01
C LYS A 108 11.11 9.55 -18.39
N ASN A 109 11.47 10.39 -17.44
CA ASN A 109 12.28 11.59 -17.63
C ASN A 109 13.78 11.29 -17.64
N GLY A 110 14.21 10.04 -17.49
CA GLY A 110 15.62 9.64 -17.52
C GLY A 110 16.39 10.05 -16.27
N VAL A 111 15.72 10.30 -15.15
CA VAL A 111 16.38 10.56 -13.87
C VAL A 111 17.20 9.33 -13.46
N ALA A 112 18.43 9.56 -13.01
CA ALA A 112 19.29 8.48 -12.56
C ALA A 112 18.60 7.70 -11.41
N LYS A 113 18.63 6.36 -11.49
CA LYS A 113 17.98 5.48 -10.52
C LYS A 113 18.36 5.85 -9.08
N ASP A 114 19.65 6.05 -8.83
CA ASP A 114 20.15 6.33 -7.48
C ASP A 114 19.62 7.66 -6.92
N VAL A 115 19.43 8.68 -7.79
CA VAL A 115 18.80 9.95 -7.39
C VAL A 115 17.33 9.72 -7.01
N ALA A 116 16.56 9.00 -7.83
CA ALA A 116 15.18 8.70 -7.57
C ALA A 116 15.00 7.89 -6.26
N PHE A 117 15.81 6.84 -6.06
CA PHE A 117 15.70 6.00 -4.88
C PHE A 117 16.27 6.66 -3.61
N ASN A 118 17.22 7.58 -3.71
CA ASN A 118 17.63 8.42 -2.57
C ASN A 118 16.49 9.35 -2.13
N ASN A 119 15.76 9.96 -3.07
CA ASN A 119 14.57 10.76 -2.75
C ASN A 119 13.48 9.90 -2.11
N LEU A 120 13.16 8.72 -2.70
CA LEU A 120 12.20 7.78 -2.12
C LEU A 120 12.59 7.35 -0.71
N LYS A 121 13.87 7.06 -0.47
CA LYS A 121 14.37 6.69 0.86
C LYS A 121 14.12 7.82 1.88
N ARG A 122 14.40 9.07 1.50
CA ARG A 122 14.12 10.23 2.34
C ARG A 122 12.63 10.37 2.64
N ILE A 123 11.76 10.19 1.64
CA ILE A 123 10.30 10.20 1.82
C ILE A 123 9.89 9.10 2.82
N VAL A 124 10.29 7.86 2.57
CA VAL A 124 9.94 6.71 3.42
C VAL A 124 10.42 6.90 4.87
N THR A 125 11.69 7.25 5.05
CA THR A 125 12.26 7.43 6.40
C THR A 125 11.65 8.61 7.15
N SER A 126 11.28 9.70 6.46
CA SER A 126 10.58 10.85 7.10
C SER A 126 9.18 10.45 7.58
N ILE A 127 8.45 9.66 6.80
CA ILE A 127 7.12 9.15 7.19
C ILE A 127 7.23 8.19 8.37
N GLN A 128 8.15 7.23 8.29
CA GLN A 128 8.40 6.27 9.38
C GLN A 128 8.90 6.95 10.65
N GLY A 129 9.64 8.05 10.52
CA GLY A 129 10.10 8.87 11.64
C GLY A 129 8.97 9.49 12.46
N GLN A 130 7.75 9.59 11.92
CA GLN A 130 6.53 9.97 12.63
C GLN A 130 5.72 8.77 13.16
N GLY A 131 6.25 7.55 13.06
CA GLY A 131 5.58 6.34 13.51
C GLY A 131 4.61 5.71 12.49
N ALA A 132 4.44 6.32 11.31
CA ALA A 132 3.55 5.81 10.28
C ALA A 132 4.12 4.56 9.58
N ARG A 133 3.23 3.64 9.21
CA ARG A 133 3.59 2.53 8.32
C ARG A 133 3.66 2.99 6.88
N VAL A 134 4.59 2.41 6.12
CA VAL A 134 4.76 2.72 4.71
C VAL A 134 4.56 1.47 3.87
N VAL A 135 3.72 1.60 2.85
CA VAL A 135 3.54 0.61 1.77
C VAL A 135 4.05 1.23 0.47
N ILE A 136 4.92 0.55 -0.23
CA ILE A 136 5.48 0.99 -1.51
C ILE A 136 4.80 0.21 -2.63
N GLY A 137 4.12 0.90 -3.53
CA GLY A 137 3.64 0.36 -4.79
C GLY A 137 4.76 0.37 -5.83
N GLY A 138 5.42 -0.75 -6.02
CA GLY A 138 6.46 -0.90 -7.03
C GLY A 138 5.90 -0.87 -8.44
N LEU A 139 6.67 -0.29 -9.37
CA LEU A 139 6.36 -0.24 -10.79
C LEU A 139 7.31 -1.16 -11.54
N LYS A 140 6.74 -2.04 -12.38
CA LYS A 140 7.52 -2.93 -13.24
C LYS A 140 7.15 -2.70 -14.70
N PHE A 141 8.10 -2.21 -15.48
CA PHE A 141 7.93 -1.99 -16.92
C PHE A 141 8.74 -3.03 -17.70
N PRO A 142 8.11 -3.96 -18.43
CA PRO A 142 8.77 -5.14 -19.02
C PRO A 142 9.98 -4.81 -19.92
N LEU A 143 9.98 -3.66 -20.60
CA LEU A 143 11.00 -3.34 -21.60
C LEU A 143 11.92 -2.15 -21.23
N ARG A 144 11.63 -1.41 -20.16
CA ARG A 144 12.33 -0.15 -19.81
C ARG A 144 12.57 0.03 -18.32
N ASP A 145 12.66 -1.04 -17.56
CA ASP A 145 12.74 -1.01 -16.10
C ASP A 145 13.99 -0.30 -15.55
N ARG A 146 15.09 -0.34 -16.26
CA ARG A 146 16.39 0.27 -15.87
C ARG A 146 16.80 -0.03 -14.41
N GLY A 147 16.36 -1.17 -13.88
CA GLY A 147 16.64 -1.61 -12.51
C GLY A 147 15.74 -0.98 -11.43
N PHE A 148 14.64 -0.30 -11.80
CA PHE A 148 13.70 0.28 -10.84
C PHE A 148 12.99 -0.78 -10.01
N ALA A 149 12.54 -1.89 -10.61
CA ALA A 149 11.92 -2.99 -9.85
C ALA A 149 12.86 -3.52 -8.75
N ARG A 150 14.16 -3.66 -9.04
CA ARG A 150 15.17 -4.02 -8.04
C ARG A 150 15.34 -2.90 -7.02
N GLY A 151 15.30 -1.62 -7.44
CA GLY A 151 15.41 -0.47 -6.56
C GLY A 151 14.29 -0.43 -5.51
N TYR A 152 13.04 -0.70 -5.87
CA TYR A 152 11.93 -0.78 -4.91
C TYR A 152 12.14 -1.91 -3.88
N LYS A 153 12.64 -3.07 -4.34
CA LYS A 153 12.96 -4.16 -3.43
C LYS A 153 14.06 -3.78 -2.45
N ASP A 154 15.17 -3.23 -2.95
CA ASP A 154 16.30 -2.81 -2.13
C ASP A 154 15.89 -1.72 -1.12
N LEU A 155 15.01 -0.78 -1.52
CA LEU A 155 14.46 0.24 -0.64
C LEU A 155 13.60 -0.38 0.47
N ALA A 156 12.71 -1.29 0.13
CA ALA A 156 11.86 -1.98 1.12
C ALA A 156 12.69 -2.78 2.11
N ASP A 157 13.69 -3.55 1.63
CA ASP A 157 14.61 -4.32 2.47
C ASP A 157 15.40 -3.41 3.44
N GLN A 158 15.82 -2.21 2.99
CA GLN A 158 16.58 -1.27 3.80
C GLN A 158 15.77 -0.51 4.83
N THR A 159 14.48 -0.29 4.57
CA THR A 159 13.62 0.57 5.40
C THR A 159 12.59 -0.21 6.21
N GLY A 160 12.38 -1.49 5.92
CA GLY A 160 11.31 -2.29 6.51
C GLY A 160 9.91 -1.90 6.01
N ALA A 161 9.80 -1.08 4.95
CA ALA A 161 8.52 -0.77 4.33
C ALA A 161 7.94 -2.01 3.64
N VAL A 162 6.61 -2.13 3.63
CA VAL A 162 5.92 -3.19 2.90
C VAL A 162 6.01 -2.89 1.40
N LEU A 163 6.35 -3.89 0.59
CA LEU A 163 6.40 -3.75 -0.86
C LEU A 163 5.28 -4.54 -1.54
N ILE A 164 4.51 -3.87 -2.37
CA ILE A 164 3.72 -4.49 -3.44
C ILE A 164 4.63 -4.49 -4.68
N PRO A 165 5.16 -5.64 -5.12
CA PRO A 165 6.28 -5.65 -6.09
C PRO A 165 5.92 -5.10 -7.47
N ASP A 166 4.65 -5.19 -7.87
CA ASP A 166 4.15 -4.72 -9.16
C ASP A 166 2.66 -4.39 -9.05
N ILE A 167 2.37 -3.08 -8.94
CA ILE A 167 0.99 -2.60 -8.89
C ILE A 167 0.27 -2.72 -10.25
N PHE A 168 1.01 -2.88 -11.34
CA PHE A 168 0.48 -3.02 -12.69
C PHE A 168 0.31 -4.47 -13.15
N LYS A 169 0.63 -5.44 -12.32
CA LYS A 169 0.48 -6.85 -12.67
C LYS A 169 -0.94 -7.10 -13.20
N ASP A 170 -1.07 -7.77 -14.34
CA ASP A 170 -2.31 -8.11 -15.03
C ASP A 170 -3.15 -6.90 -15.51
N ILE A 171 -2.62 -5.65 -15.41
CA ILE A 171 -3.30 -4.43 -15.84
C ILE A 171 -2.67 -3.88 -17.13
N ILE A 172 -1.37 -3.59 -17.09
CA ILE A 172 -0.65 -3.06 -18.26
C ILE A 172 -0.75 -4.04 -19.46
N GLY A 173 -1.06 -3.47 -20.63
CA GLY A 173 -1.27 -4.25 -21.85
C GLY A 173 -2.67 -4.84 -22.02
N ASN A 174 -3.50 -4.84 -20.99
CA ASN A 174 -4.91 -5.19 -21.09
C ASN A 174 -5.76 -3.95 -21.43
N ARG A 175 -6.18 -3.83 -22.70
CA ARG A 175 -6.94 -2.67 -23.19
C ARG A 175 -8.26 -2.42 -22.45
N SER A 176 -8.87 -3.44 -21.86
CA SER A 176 -10.11 -3.27 -21.09
C SER A 176 -9.89 -2.64 -19.71
N LEU A 177 -8.64 -2.57 -19.24
CA LEU A 177 -8.25 -2.04 -17.94
C LEU A 177 -7.47 -0.72 -18.03
N MET A 178 -7.15 -0.29 -19.25
CA MET A 178 -6.36 0.91 -19.51
C MET A 178 -7.20 1.99 -20.19
N SER A 179 -6.92 3.23 -19.87
CA SER A 179 -7.47 4.43 -20.52
C SER A 179 -6.51 4.94 -21.61
N ASP A 180 -5.20 4.81 -21.38
CA ASP A 180 -4.13 5.11 -22.31
C ASP A 180 -2.94 4.13 -22.08
N PRO A 181 -1.80 4.23 -22.79
CA PRO A 181 -0.70 3.27 -22.65
C PRO A 181 -0.09 3.14 -21.25
N ILE A 182 -0.32 4.10 -20.33
CA ILE A 182 0.31 4.14 -19.02
C ILE A 182 -0.67 4.33 -17.85
N HIS A 183 -1.90 4.80 -18.11
CA HIS A 183 -2.88 5.03 -17.07
C HIS A 183 -4.01 3.99 -17.12
N PRO A 184 -4.31 3.31 -16.01
CA PRO A 184 -5.50 2.47 -15.88
C PRO A 184 -6.79 3.27 -16.04
N ASN A 185 -7.85 2.61 -16.45
CA ASN A 185 -9.22 3.11 -16.26
C ASN A 185 -9.74 2.70 -14.86
N GLY A 186 -10.99 3.04 -14.54
CA GLY A 186 -11.57 2.73 -13.23
C GLY A 186 -11.52 1.25 -12.84
N ASN A 187 -11.68 0.32 -13.82
CA ASN A 187 -11.56 -1.11 -13.55
C ASN A 187 -10.10 -1.53 -13.26
N GLY A 188 -9.13 -0.93 -13.96
CA GLY A 188 -7.72 -1.15 -13.68
C GLY A 188 -7.32 -0.63 -12.30
N TYR A 189 -7.80 0.55 -11.91
CA TYR A 189 -7.58 1.10 -10.57
C TYR A 189 -8.25 0.26 -9.47
N LYS A 190 -9.38 -0.39 -9.76
CA LYS A 190 -9.99 -1.34 -8.82
C LYS A 190 -9.08 -2.52 -8.52
N ILE A 191 -8.41 -3.05 -9.54
CA ILE A 191 -7.43 -4.13 -9.36
C ILE A 191 -6.23 -3.63 -8.55
N MET A 192 -5.76 -2.39 -8.78
CA MET A 192 -4.69 -1.80 -7.95
C MET A 192 -5.10 -1.69 -6.48
N ALA A 193 -6.33 -1.26 -6.18
CA ALA A 193 -6.84 -1.13 -4.82
C ALA A 193 -6.98 -2.48 -4.08
N GLN A 194 -7.12 -3.59 -4.80
CA GLN A 194 -7.26 -4.95 -4.26
C GLN A 194 -5.93 -5.61 -3.88
N ARG A 195 -4.79 -5.00 -4.19
CA ARG A 195 -3.45 -5.56 -3.94
C ARG A 195 -2.91 -5.15 -2.59
#